data_5d7a1495ce813dc6bffa0254960cbdce
#
_entry.id   5d7a1495ce813dc6bffa0254960cbdce
#
_cell.length_a   1.000
_cell.length_b   1.000
_cell.length_c   1.000
_cell.angle_alpha   90.00
_cell.angle_beta   90.00
_cell.angle_gamma   90.00
#
_symmetry.space_group_name_H-M   'P 1'
#
loop_
_entity.id
_entity.type
_entity.pdbx_description
1 polymer ?
#
loop_
_entity_poly.entity_id
_entity_poly.type
_entity_poly.pdbx_seq_one_letter_code
_entity_poly.pdbx_strand_id
1 'polypeptide(L)'
;KGDWPEHMMHARRYAEHGYNLLFPVLRGHAASGGAFIGLGLVDAADLSSWARWLVDAGAETVVLHGHSMGGTAVCMAGAEETLPLQVKAIVADCAYSDAWNVATLIAREGMHLLCHPSLELARFVLMHSKGGYDIQKVDVAAVAPQMRVPVLVIHGQADCVVQPSMAERIYDAAPAGSKLVFVPGAGHCLAALTDPELYYDALFGFLHERE
;
A
#
# COMPACT_ATOMS: atom_id res chain seq x y z
N LYS A 1 9.12 5.11 -3.50
CA LYS A 1 10.55 5.27 -3.77
C LYS A 1 11.12 4.13 -4.60
N GLY A 2 10.36 3.17 -5.07
CA GLY A 2 10.79 2.18 -6.04
C GLY A 2 10.65 2.77 -7.44
N ASP A 3 11.70 2.69 -8.25
CA ASP A 3 11.56 2.91 -9.66
C ASP A 3 10.75 1.73 -10.24
N TRP A 4 9.96 2.00 -11.26
CA TRP A 4 9.13 0.97 -11.92
C TRP A 4 9.85 -0.34 -12.31
N PRO A 5 11.19 -0.42 -12.46
CA PRO A 5 11.89 -1.68 -12.62
C PRO A 5 11.66 -2.69 -11.49
N GLU A 6 11.52 -2.24 -10.25
CA GLU A 6 11.26 -3.14 -9.10
C GLU A 6 9.88 -3.82 -9.20
N HIS A 7 8.92 -3.16 -9.86
CA HIS A 7 7.58 -3.70 -10.06
C HIS A 7 7.46 -4.54 -11.35
N MET A 8 8.45 -4.49 -12.24
CA MET A 8 8.45 -5.25 -13.49
C MET A 8 8.51 -6.78 -13.26
N MET A 9 9.03 -7.22 -12.13
CA MET A 9 9.01 -8.66 -11.79
C MET A 9 7.58 -9.20 -11.69
N HIS A 10 6.64 -8.39 -11.19
CA HIS A 10 5.24 -8.77 -11.10
C HIS A 10 4.52 -8.65 -12.46
N ALA A 11 4.97 -7.74 -13.33
CA ALA A 11 4.36 -7.48 -14.62
C ALA A 11 4.22 -8.73 -15.48
N ARG A 12 5.31 -9.50 -15.58
CA ARG A 12 5.31 -10.75 -16.33
C ARG A 12 4.29 -11.73 -15.78
N ARG A 13 4.26 -11.93 -14.45
CA ARG A 13 3.35 -12.88 -13.80
C ARG A 13 1.88 -12.48 -14.00
N TYR A 14 1.56 -11.22 -13.85
CA TYR A 14 0.21 -10.71 -14.13
C TYR A 14 -0.18 -10.90 -15.60
N ALA A 15 0.72 -10.60 -16.54
CA ALA A 15 0.47 -10.78 -17.96
C ALA A 15 0.25 -12.26 -18.35
N GLU A 16 0.98 -13.19 -17.74
CA GLU A 16 0.81 -14.65 -17.89
C GLU A 16 -0.58 -15.10 -17.40
N HIS A 17 -1.21 -14.37 -16.48
CA HIS A 17 -2.57 -14.61 -15.97
C HIS A 17 -3.64 -13.74 -16.66
N GLY A 18 -3.30 -13.08 -17.78
CA GLY A 18 -4.27 -12.34 -18.60
C GLY A 18 -4.58 -10.92 -18.14
N TYR A 19 -3.86 -10.37 -17.16
CA TYR A 19 -4.07 -9.00 -16.69
C TYR A 19 -3.38 -7.97 -17.59
N ASN A 20 -4.07 -6.86 -17.86
CA ASN A 20 -3.48 -5.62 -18.34
C ASN A 20 -2.93 -4.84 -17.14
N LEU A 21 -1.87 -4.06 -17.35
CA LEU A 21 -1.14 -3.41 -16.27
C LEU A 21 -1.04 -1.90 -16.46
N LEU A 22 -1.30 -1.17 -15.39
CA LEU A 22 -1.03 0.25 -15.27
C LEU A 22 -0.12 0.50 -14.06
N PHE A 23 0.99 1.19 -14.26
CA PHE A 23 1.93 1.59 -13.21
C PHE A 23 1.84 3.11 -13.01
N PRO A 24 0.95 3.60 -12.14
CA PRO A 24 0.87 5.03 -11.86
C PRO A 24 2.08 5.46 -11.03
N VAL A 25 2.69 6.57 -11.42
CA VAL A 25 3.71 7.22 -10.59
C VAL A 25 3.00 8.16 -9.64
N LEU A 26 3.06 7.86 -8.34
CA LEU A 26 2.41 8.64 -7.31
C LEU A 26 2.93 10.09 -7.26
N ARG A 27 2.10 11.01 -6.75
CA ARG A 27 2.45 12.43 -6.62
C ARG A 27 3.76 12.62 -5.86
N GLY A 28 4.54 13.63 -6.24
CA GLY A 28 5.83 13.93 -5.63
C GLY A 28 6.96 12.95 -5.94
N HIS A 29 6.74 11.98 -6.85
CA HIS A 29 7.77 11.02 -7.27
C HIS A 29 8.12 11.20 -8.74
N ALA A 30 9.40 10.99 -9.07
CA ALA A 30 9.96 11.01 -10.43
C ALA A 30 9.42 12.20 -11.26
N ALA A 31 8.84 11.93 -12.43
CA ALA A 31 8.26 12.93 -13.33
C ALA A 31 6.80 13.30 -13.01
N SER A 32 6.19 12.70 -11.98
CA SER A 32 4.83 13.03 -11.59
C SER A 32 4.78 14.40 -10.91
N GLY A 33 3.71 15.13 -11.15
CA GLY A 33 3.44 16.40 -10.48
C GLY A 33 3.22 16.23 -8.98
N GLY A 34 3.14 17.37 -8.28
CA GLY A 34 2.93 17.43 -6.84
C GLY A 34 4.14 17.95 -6.07
N ALA A 35 3.89 18.73 -5.02
CA ALA A 35 4.93 19.39 -4.24
C ALA A 35 5.38 18.55 -3.02
N PHE A 36 4.72 17.43 -2.74
CA PHE A 36 4.97 16.60 -1.56
C PHE A 36 4.53 15.15 -1.78
N ILE A 37 5.09 14.24 -1.00
CA ILE A 37 4.75 12.81 -0.96
C ILE A 37 3.57 12.62 -0.01
N GLY A 38 2.57 11.84 -0.42
CA GLY A 38 1.30 11.69 0.31
C GLY A 38 1.30 10.68 1.43
N LEU A 39 2.34 9.84 1.53
CA LEU A 39 2.48 8.74 2.51
C LEU A 39 1.25 7.82 2.60
N GLY A 40 0.48 7.72 1.52
CA GLY A 40 -0.73 6.90 1.44
C GLY A 40 -2.05 7.68 1.58
N LEU A 41 -2.09 8.80 2.31
CA LEU A 41 -3.34 9.52 2.58
C LEU A 41 -3.88 10.23 1.33
N VAL A 42 -3.10 11.17 0.80
CA VAL A 42 -3.52 11.94 -0.39
C VAL A 42 -3.35 11.13 -1.68
N ASP A 43 -2.50 10.11 -1.66
CA ASP A 43 -2.34 9.16 -2.77
C ASP A 43 -3.60 8.31 -2.99
N ALA A 44 -4.41 8.08 -1.95
CA ALA A 44 -5.65 7.31 -2.03
C ALA A 44 -6.65 7.89 -3.05
N ALA A 45 -6.86 9.20 -3.03
CA ALA A 45 -7.73 9.87 -3.99
C ALA A 45 -7.18 9.82 -5.42
N ASP A 46 -5.84 9.91 -5.58
CA ASP A 46 -5.20 9.74 -6.89
C ASP A 46 -5.42 8.32 -7.43
N LEU A 47 -5.26 7.30 -6.59
CA LEU A 47 -5.48 5.90 -6.98
C LEU A 47 -6.95 5.64 -7.35
N SER A 48 -7.90 6.21 -6.62
CA SER A 48 -9.32 6.16 -6.97
C SER A 48 -9.57 6.81 -8.34
N SER A 49 -8.87 7.91 -8.64
CA SER A 49 -8.97 8.59 -9.94
C SER A 49 -8.37 7.73 -11.07
N TRP A 50 -7.23 7.07 -10.83
CA TRP A 50 -6.64 6.13 -11.78
C TRP A 50 -7.51 4.91 -12.02
N ALA A 51 -8.13 4.36 -10.97
CA ALA A 51 -9.07 3.26 -11.10
C ALA A 51 -10.30 3.68 -11.95
N ARG A 52 -10.82 4.88 -11.74
CA ARG A 52 -11.89 5.43 -12.56
C ARG A 52 -11.49 5.58 -14.02
N TRP A 53 -10.29 6.11 -14.27
CA TRP A 53 -9.77 6.22 -15.64
C TRP A 53 -9.70 4.87 -16.35
N LEU A 54 -9.29 3.79 -15.64
CA LEU A 54 -9.29 2.43 -16.20
C LEU A 54 -10.70 1.97 -16.53
N VAL A 55 -11.67 2.22 -15.66
CA VAL A 55 -13.09 1.88 -15.90
C VAL A 55 -13.64 2.64 -17.12
N ASP A 56 -13.35 3.93 -17.22
CA ASP A 56 -13.74 4.76 -18.36
C ASP A 56 -13.08 4.29 -19.68
N ALA A 57 -11.90 3.68 -19.58
CA ALA A 57 -11.20 3.03 -20.68
C ALA A 57 -11.71 1.61 -21.01
N GLY A 58 -12.72 1.12 -20.28
CA GLY A 58 -13.38 -0.16 -20.55
C GLY A 58 -12.97 -1.32 -19.65
N ALA A 59 -12.25 -1.07 -18.54
CA ALA A 59 -11.93 -2.12 -17.60
C ALA A 59 -13.18 -2.56 -16.82
N GLU A 60 -13.54 -3.84 -16.91
CA GLU A 60 -14.67 -4.43 -16.19
C GLU A 60 -14.30 -4.81 -14.75
N THR A 61 -13.04 -5.16 -14.54
CA THR A 61 -12.47 -5.52 -13.21
C THR A 61 -11.14 -4.81 -13.02
N VAL A 62 -10.91 -4.27 -11.84
CA VAL A 62 -9.67 -3.60 -11.44
C VAL A 62 -9.16 -4.23 -10.14
N VAL A 63 -7.87 -4.46 -10.08
CA VAL A 63 -7.13 -4.86 -8.87
C VAL A 63 -6.14 -3.74 -8.53
N LEU A 64 -6.10 -3.34 -7.28
CA LEU A 64 -5.08 -2.41 -6.78
C LEU A 64 -3.98 -3.20 -6.06
N HIS A 65 -2.76 -3.09 -6.54
CA HIS A 65 -1.59 -3.73 -5.91
C HIS A 65 -0.54 -2.67 -5.56
N GLY A 66 -0.07 -2.67 -4.33
CA GLY A 66 0.95 -1.73 -3.87
C GLY A 66 1.93 -2.34 -2.88
N HIS A 67 3.16 -1.83 -2.90
CA HIS A 67 4.24 -2.23 -2.01
C HIS A 67 4.55 -1.13 -1.00
N SER A 68 4.80 -1.48 0.24
CA SER A 68 5.20 -0.56 1.31
C SER A 68 4.24 0.64 1.38
N MET A 69 4.72 1.86 1.14
CA MET A 69 3.87 3.06 1.03
C MET A 69 2.76 2.90 -0.01
N GLY A 70 3.03 2.24 -1.14
CA GLY A 70 2.01 1.91 -2.14
C GLY A 70 0.96 0.93 -1.61
N GLY A 71 1.37 -0.06 -0.80
CA GLY A 71 0.48 -0.97 -0.10
C GLY A 71 -0.45 -0.26 0.87
N THR A 72 0.08 0.69 1.63
CA THR A 72 -0.73 1.57 2.48
C THR A 72 -1.67 2.44 1.66
N ALA A 73 -1.19 3.01 0.55
CA ALA A 73 -2.00 3.87 -0.32
C ALA A 73 -3.19 3.11 -0.95
N VAL A 74 -3.00 1.87 -1.42
CA VAL A 74 -4.11 1.07 -1.97
C VAL A 74 -5.10 0.66 -0.89
N CYS A 75 -4.66 0.40 0.34
CA CYS A 75 -5.55 0.17 1.47
C CYS A 75 -6.38 1.41 1.81
N MET A 76 -5.74 2.59 1.91
CA MET A 76 -6.44 3.85 2.14
C MET A 76 -7.45 4.15 1.02
N ALA A 77 -7.09 3.86 -0.24
CA ALA A 77 -8.00 3.99 -1.38
C ALA A 77 -9.21 3.04 -1.28
N GLY A 78 -9.03 1.86 -0.67
CA GLY A 78 -10.10 0.90 -0.41
C GLY A 78 -11.26 1.46 0.43
N ALA A 79 -10.98 2.46 1.27
CA ALA A 79 -11.96 3.14 2.12
C ALA A 79 -12.57 4.40 1.47
N GLU A 80 -12.05 4.83 0.30
CA GLU A 80 -12.56 6.00 -0.40
C GLU A 80 -13.97 5.76 -0.96
N GLU A 81 -14.90 6.64 -0.68
CA GLU A 81 -16.26 6.58 -1.25
C GLU A 81 -16.27 6.67 -2.77
N THR A 82 -15.25 7.33 -3.32
CA THR A 82 -15.09 7.54 -4.78
C THR A 82 -14.47 6.37 -5.51
N LEU A 83 -14.05 5.31 -4.81
CA LEU A 83 -13.47 4.12 -5.42
C LEU A 83 -14.51 3.41 -6.30
N PRO A 84 -14.22 3.14 -7.58
CA PRO A 84 -15.13 2.43 -8.48
C PRO A 84 -15.52 1.04 -7.98
N LEU A 85 -16.75 0.64 -8.25
CA LEU A 85 -17.28 -0.71 -7.90
C LEU A 85 -16.59 -1.84 -8.68
N GLN A 86 -15.91 -1.51 -9.76
CA GLN A 86 -15.10 -2.43 -10.57
C GLN A 86 -13.81 -2.84 -9.85
N VAL A 87 -13.38 -2.10 -8.82
CA VAL A 87 -12.28 -2.58 -7.96
C VAL A 87 -12.79 -3.74 -7.14
N LYS A 88 -12.22 -4.94 -7.34
CA LYS A 88 -12.66 -6.20 -6.72
C LYS A 88 -11.71 -6.73 -5.67
N ALA A 89 -10.44 -6.32 -5.72
CA ALA A 89 -9.41 -6.77 -4.80
C ALA A 89 -8.35 -5.70 -4.56
N ILE A 90 -7.77 -5.75 -3.38
CA ILE A 90 -6.59 -4.99 -2.99
C ILE A 90 -5.50 -5.96 -2.60
N VAL A 91 -4.27 -5.71 -3.03
CA VAL A 91 -3.07 -6.45 -2.62
C VAL A 91 -2.12 -5.47 -1.95
N ALA A 92 -1.88 -5.68 -0.68
CA ALA A 92 -1.03 -4.84 0.17
C ALA A 92 0.22 -5.63 0.56
N ASP A 93 1.32 -5.40 -0.15
CA ASP A 93 2.60 -6.04 0.13
C ASP A 93 3.45 -5.14 1.04
N CYS A 94 3.91 -5.70 2.16
CA CYS A 94 4.70 -5.02 3.20
C CYS A 94 4.18 -3.62 3.60
N ALA A 95 2.85 -3.44 3.57
CA ALA A 95 2.20 -2.20 3.93
C ALA A 95 2.31 -1.91 5.43
N TYR A 96 2.44 -0.63 5.78
CA TYR A 96 2.34 -0.22 7.18
C TYR A 96 0.89 0.12 7.55
N SER A 97 0.51 -0.25 8.77
CA SER A 97 -0.82 0.04 9.30
C SER A 97 -1.01 1.53 9.62
N ASP A 98 0.06 2.21 10.07
CA ASP A 98 0.05 3.64 10.32
C ASP A 98 1.43 4.27 10.05
N ALA A 99 1.42 5.48 9.48
CA ALA A 99 2.64 6.15 9.08
C ALA A 99 3.37 6.80 10.28
N TRP A 100 2.65 7.14 11.35
CA TRP A 100 3.28 7.76 12.51
C TRP A 100 4.23 6.80 13.24
N ASN A 101 3.82 5.54 13.42
CA ASN A 101 4.67 4.52 14.03
C ASN A 101 5.91 4.24 13.18
N VAL A 102 5.78 4.15 11.86
CA VAL A 102 6.93 3.97 10.96
C VAL A 102 7.87 5.17 11.03
N ALA A 103 7.35 6.40 11.01
CA ALA A 103 8.16 7.61 11.14
C ALA A 103 8.89 7.65 12.49
N THR A 104 8.23 7.25 13.56
CA THR A 104 8.80 7.17 14.91
C THR A 104 9.91 6.13 14.99
N LEU A 105 9.69 4.94 14.39
CA LEU A 105 10.68 3.87 14.36
C LEU A 105 11.94 4.29 13.58
N ILE A 106 11.77 4.86 12.38
CA ILE A 106 12.88 5.36 11.56
C ILE A 106 13.66 6.47 12.28
N ALA A 107 12.98 7.40 12.93
CA ALA A 107 13.64 8.48 13.66
C ALA A 107 14.44 7.95 14.85
N ARG A 108 13.89 6.97 15.57
CA ARG A 108 14.52 6.38 16.75
C ARG A 108 15.73 5.51 16.40
N GLU A 109 15.58 4.62 15.43
CA GLU A 109 16.58 3.61 15.11
C GLU A 109 17.56 4.08 14.03
N GLY A 110 17.09 4.86 13.05
CA GLY A 110 17.90 5.31 11.93
C GLY A 110 18.64 6.63 12.16
N MET A 111 18.05 7.55 12.92
CA MET A 111 18.60 8.91 13.09
C MET A 111 19.08 9.19 14.51
N HIS A 112 18.91 8.25 15.46
CA HIS A 112 19.23 8.42 16.88
C HIS A 112 18.68 9.72 17.51
N LEU A 113 17.58 10.24 16.97
CA LEU A 113 16.93 11.46 17.45
C LEU A 113 16.10 11.19 18.70
N LEU A 114 16.14 12.13 19.63
CA LEU A 114 15.21 12.18 20.77
C LEU A 114 13.81 12.45 20.19
N CYS A 115 13.02 11.38 20.06
CA CYS A 115 11.90 11.25 19.13
C CYS A 115 10.76 12.27 19.31
N HIS A 116 10.43 12.73 20.52
CA HIS A 116 9.18 13.46 20.72
C HIS A 116 9.16 14.90 20.20
N PRO A 117 10.03 15.82 20.56
CA PRO A 117 9.85 17.21 20.15
C PRO A 117 10.15 17.43 18.65
N SER A 118 11.13 16.69 18.09
CA SER A 118 11.53 16.86 16.69
C SER A 118 10.50 16.28 15.72
N LEU A 119 9.87 15.16 16.04
CA LEU A 119 8.82 14.56 15.21
C LEU A 119 7.53 15.37 15.26
N GLU A 120 7.12 15.88 16.43
CA GLU A 120 5.96 16.77 16.53
C GLU A 120 6.18 18.08 15.79
N LEU A 121 7.40 18.63 15.82
CA LEU A 121 7.76 19.79 15.01
C LEU A 121 7.70 19.46 13.51
N ALA A 122 8.23 18.32 13.08
CA ALA A 122 8.16 17.88 11.68
C ALA A 122 6.70 17.67 11.23
N ARG A 123 5.87 17.06 12.08
CA ARG A 123 4.43 16.93 11.86
C ARG A 123 3.76 18.30 11.73
N PHE A 124 4.04 19.22 12.64
CA PHE A 124 3.51 20.58 12.58
C PHE A 124 3.89 21.29 11.28
N VAL A 125 5.16 21.21 10.87
CA VAL A 125 5.64 21.79 9.60
C VAL A 125 4.94 21.14 8.42
N LEU A 126 4.78 19.81 8.40
CA LEU A 126 4.07 19.10 7.35
C LEU A 126 2.62 19.56 7.25
N MET A 127 1.90 19.65 8.37
CA MET A 127 0.49 20.08 8.41
C MET A 127 0.29 21.51 7.91
N HIS A 128 1.27 22.39 8.11
CA HIS A 128 1.18 23.81 7.73
C HIS A 128 1.90 24.14 6.41
N SER A 129 2.48 23.12 5.73
CA SER A 129 3.04 23.28 4.39
C SER A 129 1.95 23.39 3.33
N LYS A 130 2.31 23.87 2.13
CA LYS A 130 1.39 23.93 0.99
C LYS A 130 0.93 22.50 0.60
N GLY A 131 -0.35 22.22 0.79
CA GLY A 131 -0.93 20.91 0.59
C GLY A 131 -0.71 19.95 1.78
N GLY A 132 -0.37 20.52 2.94
CA GLY A 132 -0.08 19.78 4.15
C GLY A 132 -1.23 18.93 4.65
N TYR A 133 -0.88 17.80 5.23
CA TYR A 133 -1.79 16.85 5.84
C TYR A 133 -1.20 16.34 7.15
N ASP A 134 -2.06 15.80 8.00
CA ASP A 134 -1.63 15.18 9.24
C ASP A 134 -1.24 13.71 8.98
N ILE A 135 0.06 13.38 9.15
CA ILE A 135 0.58 12.04 8.98
C ILE A 135 -0.10 11.02 9.91
N GLN A 136 -0.61 11.44 11.07
CA GLN A 136 -1.35 10.57 11.99
C GLN A 136 -2.71 10.13 11.43
N LYS A 137 -3.21 10.77 10.37
CA LYS A 137 -4.41 10.32 9.65
C LYS A 137 -4.14 9.16 8.69
N VAL A 138 -2.88 8.82 8.44
CA VAL A 138 -2.50 7.63 7.69
C VAL A 138 -2.56 6.44 8.65
N ASP A 139 -3.76 5.93 8.87
CA ASP A 139 -4.04 4.75 9.71
C ASP A 139 -5.00 3.83 8.97
N VAL A 140 -4.42 2.78 8.37
CA VAL A 140 -5.17 1.77 7.60
C VAL A 140 -6.12 1.00 8.51
N ALA A 141 -5.70 0.66 9.73
CA ALA A 141 -6.55 -0.10 10.64
C ALA A 141 -7.80 0.70 11.05
N ALA A 142 -7.68 2.03 11.16
CA ALA A 142 -8.82 2.89 11.46
C ALA A 142 -9.82 3.01 10.29
N VAL A 143 -9.35 2.94 9.04
CA VAL A 143 -10.21 3.07 7.85
C VAL A 143 -10.65 1.72 7.27
N ALA A 144 -9.96 0.62 7.59
CA ALA A 144 -10.25 -0.71 7.08
C ALA A 144 -11.71 -1.17 7.25
N PRO A 145 -12.42 -0.86 8.35
CA PRO A 145 -13.85 -1.19 8.46
C PRO A 145 -14.74 -0.51 7.42
N GLN A 146 -14.24 0.54 6.73
CA GLN A 146 -14.97 1.25 5.67
C GLN A 146 -14.66 0.69 4.28
N MET A 147 -13.67 -0.20 4.16
CA MET A 147 -13.31 -0.83 2.90
C MET A 147 -14.45 -1.72 2.41
N ARG A 148 -14.73 -1.65 1.11
CA ARG A 148 -15.79 -2.43 0.46
C ARG A 148 -15.27 -3.65 -0.27
N VAL A 149 -13.96 -3.78 -0.38
CA VAL A 149 -13.29 -4.86 -1.12
C VAL A 149 -12.30 -5.58 -0.21
N PRO A 150 -12.16 -6.90 -0.34
CA PRO A 150 -11.23 -7.67 0.47
C PRO A 150 -9.77 -7.34 0.10
N VAL A 151 -8.89 -7.53 1.09
CA VAL A 151 -7.47 -7.24 1.00
C VAL A 151 -6.67 -8.53 1.16
N LEU A 152 -5.74 -8.79 0.25
CA LEU A 152 -4.64 -9.71 0.48
C LEU A 152 -3.48 -8.93 1.09
N VAL A 153 -3.15 -9.23 2.33
CA VAL A 153 -1.98 -8.69 2.99
C VAL A 153 -0.85 -9.71 2.87
N ILE A 154 0.24 -9.36 2.19
CA ILE A 154 1.45 -10.19 2.12
C ILE A 154 2.56 -9.46 2.87
N HIS A 155 3.33 -10.18 3.70
CA HIS A 155 4.38 -9.54 4.49
C HIS A 155 5.55 -10.49 4.75
N GLY A 156 6.76 -9.96 4.71
CA GLY A 156 7.95 -10.72 5.09
C GLY A 156 8.08 -10.86 6.61
N GLN A 157 8.30 -12.07 7.11
CA GLN A 157 8.45 -12.28 8.57
C GLN A 157 9.72 -11.65 9.16
N ALA A 158 10.75 -11.42 8.34
CA ALA A 158 12.00 -10.78 8.75
C ALA A 158 12.07 -9.29 8.37
N ASP A 159 10.91 -8.66 8.10
CA ASP A 159 10.85 -7.23 7.77
C ASP A 159 11.18 -6.39 9.01
N CYS A 160 12.33 -5.71 8.97
CA CYS A 160 12.80 -4.81 10.03
C CYS A 160 12.47 -3.34 9.78
N VAL A 161 11.91 -2.99 8.62
CA VAL A 161 11.50 -1.62 8.26
C VAL A 161 10.04 -1.39 8.63
N VAL A 162 9.17 -2.31 8.21
CA VAL A 162 7.76 -2.34 8.59
C VAL A 162 7.53 -3.65 9.36
N GLN A 163 7.26 -3.54 10.64
CA GLN A 163 7.13 -4.72 11.49
C GLN A 163 5.95 -5.60 11.05
N PRO A 164 6.09 -6.94 11.06
CA PRO A 164 5.02 -7.88 10.68
C PRO A 164 3.71 -7.68 11.45
N SER A 165 3.77 -7.21 12.70
CA SER A 165 2.60 -6.85 13.49
C SER A 165 1.71 -5.76 12.86
N MET A 166 2.27 -4.95 11.96
CA MET A 166 1.47 -3.98 11.21
C MET A 166 0.58 -4.67 10.16
N ALA A 167 1.06 -5.76 9.55
CA ALA A 167 0.26 -6.57 8.65
C ALA A 167 -0.90 -7.26 9.39
N GLU A 168 -0.66 -7.77 10.59
CA GLU A 168 -1.69 -8.33 11.47
C GLU A 168 -2.78 -7.29 11.78
N ARG A 169 -2.39 -6.07 12.16
CA ARG A 169 -3.33 -4.97 12.44
C ARG A 169 -4.20 -4.59 11.24
N ILE A 170 -3.62 -4.60 10.02
CA ILE A 170 -4.38 -4.36 8.78
C ILE A 170 -5.39 -5.49 8.58
N TYR A 171 -4.93 -6.74 8.69
CA TYR A 171 -5.76 -7.92 8.46
C TYR A 171 -6.91 -8.04 9.47
N ASP A 172 -6.64 -7.82 10.76
CA ASP A 172 -7.63 -7.92 11.83
C ASP A 172 -8.78 -6.91 11.67
N ALA A 173 -8.49 -5.75 11.04
CA ALA A 173 -9.48 -4.72 10.75
C ALA A 173 -10.12 -4.85 9.36
N ALA A 174 -9.56 -5.66 8.48
CA ALA A 174 -9.98 -5.77 7.08
C ALA A 174 -11.35 -6.46 6.91
N PRO A 175 -12.08 -6.18 5.81
CA PRO A 175 -13.38 -6.80 5.57
C PRO A 175 -13.28 -8.31 5.36
N ALA A 176 -14.43 -8.98 5.53
CA ALA A 176 -14.56 -10.42 5.32
C ALA A 176 -14.06 -10.84 3.92
N GLY A 177 -13.40 -12.00 3.84
CA GLY A 177 -12.77 -12.50 2.62
C GLY A 177 -11.34 -12.00 2.41
N SER A 178 -10.82 -11.15 3.31
CA SER A 178 -9.40 -10.78 3.32
C SER A 178 -8.51 -11.95 3.74
N LYS A 179 -7.25 -11.92 3.32
CA LYS A 179 -6.26 -12.95 3.66
C LYS A 179 -4.96 -12.31 4.14
N LEU A 180 -4.24 -12.99 5.03
CA LEU A 180 -2.91 -12.62 5.48
C LEU A 180 -1.95 -13.76 5.16
N VAL A 181 -0.84 -13.43 4.51
CA VAL A 181 0.22 -14.37 4.17
C VAL A 181 1.55 -13.83 4.63
N PHE A 182 2.23 -14.57 5.49
CA PHE A 182 3.61 -14.29 5.86
C PHE A 182 4.57 -15.13 5.05
N VAL A 183 5.62 -14.48 4.52
CA VAL A 183 6.71 -15.17 3.81
C VAL A 183 7.90 -15.32 4.76
N PRO A 184 8.24 -16.55 5.19
CA PRO A 184 9.32 -16.80 6.12
C PRO A 184 10.68 -16.31 5.59
N GLY A 185 11.45 -15.62 6.45
CA GLY A 185 12.78 -15.13 6.12
C GLY A 185 12.82 -13.92 5.18
N ALA A 186 11.71 -13.51 4.60
CA ALA A 186 11.66 -12.35 3.73
C ALA A 186 11.81 -11.04 4.52
N GLY A 187 12.66 -10.15 4.05
CA GLY A 187 12.78 -8.76 4.51
C GLY A 187 11.80 -7.83 3.80
N HIS A 188 11.97 -6.51 4.01
CA HIS A 188 11.11 -5.48 3.42
C HIS A 188 11.13 -5.50 1.89
N CYS A 189 9.96 -5.58 1.26
CA CYS A 189 9.76 -5.68 -0.21
C CYS A 189 10.43 -6.90 -0.86
N LEU A 190 10.82 -7.93 -0.11
CA LEU A 190 11.53 -9.09 -0.63
C LEU A 190 10.70 -10.37 -0.67
N ALA A 191 9.41 -10.32 -0.31
CA ALA A 191 8.54 -11.49 -0.21
C ALA A 191 8.53 -12.32 -1.52
N ALA A 192 8.26 -11.69 -2.65
CA ALA A 192 8.21 -12.35 -3.96
C ALA A 192 9.57 -12.88 -4.47
N LEU A 193 10.68 -12.35 -3.95
CA LEU A 193 12.02 -12.82 -4.28
C LEU A 193 12.47 -13.98 -3.38
N THR A 194 12.04 -13.96 -2.11
CA THR A 194 12.43 -14.95 -1.10
C THR A 194 11.71 -16.28 -1.33
N ASP A 195 10.41 -16.24 -1.58
CA ASP A 195 9.59 -17.41 -1.89
C ASP A 195 8.57 -17.06 -2.98
N PRO A 196 8.98 -17.13 -4.26
CA PRO A 196 8.09 -16.82 -5.38
C PRO A 196 6.88 -17.75 -5.48
N GLU A 197 7.01 -19.02 -5.13
CA GLU A 197 5.90 -19.98 -5.20
C GLU A 197 4.82 -19.60 -4.21
N LEU A 198 5.16 -19.49 -2.93
CA LEU A 198 4.21 -19.05 -1.88
C LEU A 198 3.57 -17.71 -2.23
N TYR A 199 4.37 -16.74 -2.70
CA TYR A 199 3.91 -15.41 -3.02
C TYR A 199 2.85 -15.40 -4.14
N TYR A 200 3.20 -16.00 -5.29
CA TYR A 200 2.33 -15.96 -6.47
C TYR A 200 1.13 -16.91 -6.36
N ASP A 201 1.27 -18.03 -5.67
CA ASP A 201 0.14 -18.92 -5.36
C ASP A 201 -0.88 -18.19 -4.45
N ALA A 202 -0.41 -17.50 -3.44
CA ALA A 202 -1.28 -16.68 -2.58
C ALA A 202 -1.94 -15.54 -3.36
N LEU A 203 -1.17 -14.84 -4.20
CA LEU A 203 -1.64 -13.72 -5.00
C LEU A 203 -2.73 -14.17 -5.98
N PHE A 204 -2.42 -15.10 -6.87
CA PHE A 204 -3.36 -15.48 -7.92
C PHE A 204 -4.50 -16.34 -7.38
N GLY A 205 -4.27 -17.16 -6.36
CA GLY A 205 -5.34 -17.85 -5.65
C GLY A 205 -6.34 -16.89 -5.00
N PHE A 206 -5.86 -15.77 -4.45
CA PHE A 206 -6.74 -14.73 -3.92
C PHE A 206 -7.52 -14.00 -5.02
N LEU A 207 -6.89 -13.70 -6.15
CA LEU A 207 -7.53 -12.97 -7.26
C LEU A 207 -8.57 -13.82 -7.99
N HIS A 208 -8.29 -15.09 -8.28
CA HIS A 208 -9.23 -16.00 -8.95
C HIS A 208 -10.53 -16.25 -8.16
N GLU A 209 -10.51 -16.10 -6.85
CA GLU A 209 -11.74 -16.20 -6.02
C GLU A 209 -12.68 -14.99 -6.25
N ARG A 210 -12.29 -14.00 -7.05
CA ARG A 210 -12.97 -12.69 -7.22
C ARG A 210 -13.25 -12.32 -8.68
N GLU A 211 -12.90 -13.20 -9.60
CA GLU A 211 -13.33 -13.19 -10.98
C GLU A 211 -14.73 -13.79 -11.11
#